data_a46d869a358da231fa7f7209a98afbc6
#
_entry.id   a46d869a358da231fa7f7209a98afbc6
#
_cell.length_a   1.000
_cell.length_b   1.000
_cell.length_c   1.000
_cell.angle_alpha   90.00
_cell.angle_beta   90.00
_cell.angle_gamma   90.00
#
_symmetry.space_group_name_H-M   'P 1'
#
loop_
_entity.id
_entity.type
_entity.pdbx_description
1 polymer ?
#
loop_
_entity_poly.entity_id
_entity_poly.type
_entity_poly.pdbx_seq_one_letter_code
_entity_poly.pdbx_strand_id
1 'polypeptide(L)'
;NHAEVIGLMGYSETPAHVIQHEADVSLLPELHKPFVVAQTTQDENNFKQVIKALEGRFSDLRVFDTICDATHERQQEVRTFKDHVDGVVVVGGYHSGNTQRLVQISEGEGIPTFHVETEKDLDKKALSQMNTVGLTAGASTPHWMIKTVIGEIEQIRGWRELGLIRGARQALRFLVLSNLISAAGAFSLAYGAAVLSGAGHTLIFSVLAFFYIYAMHVFNRFLDKGASTYDDPDRAAFLRQHRKLLVLTGVTSIVAALVLAYTIGAITFLLLLGLSALGVIYSIPLVPKALKRKSRYTRIKDIPGSRSLSEALAWTAIIILLPAFENGGMKWQAAIATALMVFWLSYARAILFSLFRVQGDLMVGTETLPISLGKQRTMHFLKIVLVIVALVLLLSPLLNITAPATYFLLFPLFTLSICLLAYEKGWLYPGLMLESLVEGNFLMTGMVVYIGQTLLH
;
A
#
# COMPACT_ATOMS: atom_id res chain seq x y z
N ASN A 1 -24.73 24.81 15.53
CA ASN A 1 -25.58 24.41 14.36
C ASN A 1 -24.81 23.51 13.38
N HIS A 2 -24.26 22.41 13.87
CA HIS A 2 -23.57 21.42 13.03
C HIS A 2 -24.62 20.50 12.36
N ALA A 3 -24.41 20.14 11.08
CA ALA A 3 -25.35 19.33 10.29
C ALA A 3 -25.65 17.97 10.95
N GLU A 4 -24.67 17.32 11.58
CA GLU A 4 -24.82 16.07 12.32
C GLU A 4 -25.77 16.23 13.52
N VAL A 5 -25.63 17.31 14.28
CA VAL A 5 -26.50 17.61 15.45
C VAL A 5 -27.93 17.84 14.98
N ILE A 6 -28.11 18.59 13.89
CA ILE A 6 -29.44 18.81 13.29
C ILE A 6 -30.04 17.47 12.84
N GLY A 7 -29.25 16.60 12.24
CA GLY A 7 -29.65 15.26 11.84
C GLY A 7 -30.09 14.41 13.04
N LEU A 8 -29.30 14.36 14.11
CA LEU A 8 -29.63 13.64 15.34
C LEU A 8 -30.93 14.13 15.98
N MET A 9 -31.11 15.47 16.03
CA MET A 9 -32.37 16.06 16.51
C MET A 9 -33.58 15.69 15.64
N GLY A 10 -33.40 15.57 14.33
CA GLY A 10 -34.45 15.19 13.40
C GLY A 10 -34.92 13.73 13.51
N TYR A 11 -34.11 12.86 14.09
CA TYR A 11 -34.46 11.46 14.37
C TYR A 11 -35.15 11.26 15.72
N SER A 12 -35.11 12.27 16.59
CA SER A 12 -35.74 12.17 17.90
C SER A 12 -37.24 12.37 17.82
N GLU A 13 -38.04 11.42 18.30
CA GLU A 13 -39.50 11.52 18.42
C GLU A 13 -39.92 12.40 19.62
N THR A 14 -38.96 12.68 20.53
CA THR A 14 -39.16 13.51 21.72
C THR A 14 -38.32 14.79 21.64
N PRO A 15 -38.66 15.85 22.39
CA PRO A 15 -37.86 17.08 22.38
C PRO A 15 -36.38 16.80 22.72
N ALA A 16 -35.47 17.17 21.82
CA ALA A 16 -34.05 17.03 22.02
C ALA A 16 -33.42 18.38 22.44
N HIS A 17 -32.53 18.35 23.40
CA HIS A 17 -31.79 19.51 23.91
C HIS A 17 -30.32 19.39 23.55
N VAL A 18 -29.74 20.46 23.02
CA VAL A 18 -28.31 20.53 22.68
C VAL A 18 -27.55 21.15 23.84
N ILE A 19 -26.52 20.44 24.32
CA ILE A 19 -25.65 20.87 25.39
C ILE A 19 -24.24 21.05 24.81
N GLN A 20 -23.64 22.20 25.03
CA GLN A 20 -22.27 22.49 24.60
C GLN A 20 -21.27 22.40 25.75
N HIS A 21 -21.67 22.85 26.92
CA HIS A 21 -20.82 22.93 28.11
C HIS A 21 -21.56 22.45 29.36
N GLU A 22 -20.82 22.12 30.39
CA GLU A 22 -21.35 21.70 31.72
C GLU A 22 -22.39 22.70 32.27
N ALA A 23 -22.19 24.00 32.07
CA ALA A 23 -23.11 25.04 32.53
C ALA A 23 -24.51 24.92 31.95
N ASP A 24 -24.65 24.41 30.72
CA ASP A 24 -25.93 24.27 30.01
C ASP A 24 -26.85 23.22 30.71
N VAL A 25 -26.26 22.31 31.45
CA VAL A 25 -26.99 21.25 32.17
C VAL A 25 -27.99 21.86 33.14
N SER A 26 -27.66 22.98 33.78
CA SER A 26 -28.55 23.69 34.71
C SER A 26 -29.81 24.25 34.06
N LEU A 27 -29.77 24.52 32.76
CA LEU A 27 -30.87 25.09 31.99
C LEU A 27 -31.87 24.06 31.44
N LEU A 28 -31.56 22.77 31.58
CA LEU A 28 -32.45 21.71 31.13
C LEU A 28 -33.75 21.65 31.94
N PRO A 29 -34.89 21.33 31.33
CA PRO A 29 -36.10 21.00 32.06
C PRO A 29 -35.97 19.67 32.81
N GLU A 30 -36.96 19.33 33.65
CA GLU A 30 -37.07 17.98 34.18
C GLU A 30 -37.33 16.98 33.05
N LEU A 31 -36.45 15.98 32.96
CA LEU A 31 -36.50 14.96 31.93
C LEU A 31 -36.74 13.58 32.52
N HIS A 32 -37.59 12.79 31.91
CA HIS A 32 -37.90 11.44 32.35
C HIS A 32 -37.10 10.43 31.52
N LYS A 33 -36.23 9.66 32.18
CA LYS A 33 -35.33 8.69 31.55
C LYS A 33 -34.54 9.27 30.34
N PRO A 34 -33.81 10.35 30.57
CA PRO A 34 -33.02 10.94 29.49
C PRO A 34 -31.92 10.01 29.02
N PHE A 35 -31.57 10.09 27.72
CA PHE A 35 -30.36 9.53 27.20
C PHE A 35 -29.53 10.63 26.51
N VAL A 36 -28.23 10.44 26.47
CA VAL A 36 -27.30 11.38 25.86
C VAL A 36 -26.48 10.68 24.81
N VAL A 37 -26.27 11.36 23.69
CA VAL A 37 -25.37 10.97 22.59
C VAL A 37 -24.47 12.14 22.28
N ALA A 38 -23.24 11.87 21.84
CA ALA A 38 -22.31 12.90 21.43
C ALA A 38 -22.27 13.02 19.89
N GLN A 39 -21.92 14.20 19.41
CA GLN A 39 -21.43 14.35 18.05
C GLN A 39 -20.15 13.52 17.87
N THR A 40 -19.99 12.83 16.72
CA THR A 40 -18.85 11.92 16.49
C THR A 40 -17.47 12.57 16.59
N THR A 41 -17.41 13.90 16.49
CA THR A 41 -16.19 14.71 16.58
C THR A 41 -16.07 15.53 17.87
N GLN A 42 -16.89 15.22 18.88
CA GLN A 42 -16.89 15.95 20.14
C GLN A 42 -15.57 15.74 20.92
N ASP A 43 -15.22 16.73 21.73
CA ASP A 43 -14.10 16.60 22.67
C ASP A 43 -14.44 15.67 23.82
N GLU A 44 -13.58 14.69 24.05
CA GLU A 44 -13.77 13.68 25.09
C GLU A 44 -13.82 14.29 26.51
N ASN A 45 -12.95 15.24 26.81
CA ASN A 45 -12.89 15.82 28.13
C ASN A 45 -14.16 16.64 28.43
N ASN A 46 -14.60 17.44 27.44
CA ASN A 46 -15.84 18.18 27.55
C ASN A 46 -17.05 17.24 27.69
N PHE A 47 -17.09 16.14 26.92
CA PHE A 47 -18.15 15.13 27.03
C PHE A 47 -18.18 14.50 28.40
N LYS A 48 -17.04 14.10 28.97
CA LYS A 48 -16.93 13.55 30.33
C LYS A 48 -17.40 14.53 31.40
N GLN A 49 -17.06 15.83 31.27
CA GLN A 49 -17.53 16.87 32.21
C GLN A 49 -19.07 17.02 32.17
N VAL A 50 -19.62 17.09 30.94
CA VAL A 50 -21.07 17.17 30.73
C VAL A 50 -21.78 15.93 31.27
N ILE A 51 -21.26 14.72 31.06
CA ILE A 51 -21.82 13.48 31.60
C ILE A 51 -21.85 13.52 33.13
N LYS A 52 -20.74 13.90 33.77
CA LYS A 52 -20.65 14.01 35.24
C LYS A 52 -21.68 14.97 35.80
N ALA A 53 -21.91 16.11 35.13
CA ALA A 53 -22.93 17.07 35.53
C ALA A 53 -24.36 16.53 35.36
N LEU A 54 -24.61 15.80 34.25
CA LEU A 54 -25.90 15.16 33.95
C LEU A 54 -26.20 14.04 34.94
N GLU A 55 -25.24 13.19 35.31
CA GLU A 55 -25.38 12.13 36.32
C GLU A 55 -25.69 12.70 37.71
N GLY A 56 -25.15 13.88 38.04
CA GLY A 56 -25.48 14.58 39.26
C GLY A 56 -26.92 15.10 39.31
N ARG A 57 -27.59 15.28 38.17
CA ARG A 57 -28.94 15.81 38.06
C ARG A 57 -30.01 14.75 37.78
N PHE A 58 -29.69 13.72 36.99
CA PHE A 58 -30.66 12.70 36.56
C PHE A 58 -30.19 11.30 36.94
N SER A 59 -30.91 10.63 37.81
CA SER A 59 -30.61 9.30 38.35
C SER A 59 -30.74 8.18 37.29
N ASP A 60 -31.63 8.35 36.31
CA ASP A 60 -31.95 7.35 35.27
C ASP A 60 -31.32 7.70 33.91
N LEU A 61 -30.20 8.42 33.91
CA LEU A 61 -29.47 8.81 32.69
C LEU A 61 -28.89 7.58 31.96
N ARG A 62 -29.12 7.49 30.68
CA ARG A 62 -28.41 6.53 29.78
C ARG A 62 -27.38 7.27 28.94
N VAL A 63 -26.14 6.83 29.00
CA VAL A 63 -25.04 7.41 28.24
C VAL A 63 -24.68 6.48 27.08
N PHE A 64 -24.69 7.04 25.87
CA PHE A 64 -24.17 6.37 24.68
C PHE A 64 -22.97 7.19 24.18
N ASP A 65 -21.77 6.64 24.36
CA ASP A 65 -20.58 7.26 23.76
C ASP A 65 -20.59 6.98 22.26
N THR A 66 -20.91 8.01 21.50
CA THR A 66 -20.94 7.97 20.03
C THR A 66 -19.79 8.76 19.41
N ILE A 67 -18.79 9.14 20.20
CA ILE A 67 -17.54 9.71 19.68
C ILE A 67 -16.83 8.62 18.85
N CYS A 68 -16.38 8.98 17.66
CA CYS A 68 -15.71 8.03 16.79
C CYS A 68 -14.34 7.64 17.36
N ASP A 69 -14.04 6.33 17.53
CA ASP A 69 -12.77 5.82 18.04
C ASP A 69 -11.56 6.42 17.32
N ALA A 70 -11.65 6.54 15.98
CA ALA A 70 -10.59 7.16 15.19
C ALA A 70 -10.41 8.67 15.47
N THR A 71 -11.45 9.36 15.92
CA THR A 71 -11.36 10.76 16.37
C THR A 71 -10.71 10.83 17.74
N HIS A 72 -11.10 9.96 18.62
CA HIS A 72 -10.54 9.83 19.97
C HIS A 72 -9.03 9.53 19.92
N GLU A 73 -8.61 8.52 19.18
CA GLU A 73 -7.19 8.17 19.01
C GLU A 73 -6.37 9.36 18.49
N ARG A 74 -6.87 10.07 17.46
CA ARG A 74 -6.16 11.24 16.91
C ARG A 74 -6.05 12.41 17.89
N GLN A 75 -7.11 12.67 18.66
CA GLN A 75 -7.08 13.71 19.67
C GLN A 75 -6.07 13.41 20.77
N GLN A 76 -6.00 12.16 21.21
CA GLN A 76 -4.98 11.71 22.17
C GLN A 76 -3.58 11.81 21.59
N GLU A 77 -3.39 11.36 20.35
CA GLU A 77 -2.09 11.38 19.67
C GLU A 77 -1.54 12.82 19.55
N VAL A 78 -2.39 13.80 19.20
CA VAL A 78 -1.98 15.21 19.14
C VAL A 78 -1.48 15.71 20.50
N ARG A 79 -2.10 15.31 21.61
CA ARG A 79 -1.62 15.67 22.95
C ARG A 79 -0.24 15.08 23.26
N THR A 80 0.08 13.90 22.72
CA THR A 80 1.43 13.31 22.88
C THR A 80 2.53 14.04 22.13
N PHE A 81 2.18 14.93 21.19
CA PHE A 81 3.18 15.74 20.48
C PHE A 81 3.85 16.79 21.35
N LYS A 82 3.22 17.17 22.48
CA LYS A 82 3.82 18.09 23.43
C LYS A 82 5.21 17.62 23.84
N ASP A 83 6.14 18.52 23.84
CA ASP A 83 7.57 18.31 24.18
C ASP A 83 8.36 17.40 23.19
N HIS A 84 7.71 16.89 22.14
CA HIS A 84 8.35 16.03 21.15
C HIS A 84 8.53 16.68 19.78
N VAL A 85 7.82 17.78 19.49
CA VAL A 85 7.86 18.47 18.20
C VAL A 85 7.98 19.98 18.37
N ASP A 86 8.59 20.64 17.40
CA ASP A 86 8.73 22.09 17.38
C ASP A 86 7.45 22.79 16.86
N GLY A 87 6.61 22.05 16.14
CA GLY A 87 5.33 22.50 15.61
C GLY A 87 4.51 21.37 15.01
N VAL A 88 3.22 21.61 14.82
CA VAL A 88 2.27 20.63 14.28
C VAL A 88 1.61 21.19 13.02
N VAL A 89 1.58 20.41 11.96
CA VAL A 89 0.78 20.64 10.76
C VAL A 89 -0.48 19.80 10.81
N VAL A 90 -1.64 20.47 10.81
CA VAL A 90 -2.97 19.82 10.80
C VAL A 90 -3.54 19.94 9.39
N VAL A 91 -3.70 18.83 8.69
CA VAL A 91 -4.17 18.78 7.31
C VAL A 91 -5.68 18.51 7.27
N GLY A 92 -6.41 19.35 6.57
CA GLY A 92 -7.87 19.15 6.34
C GLY A 92 -8.62 20.47 6.17
N GLY A 93 -9.88 20.35 5.75
CA GLY A 93 -10.71 21.51 5.42
C GLY A 93 -10.89 22.47 6.58
N TYR A 94 -10.79 23.77 6.31
CA TYR A 94 -10.97 24.83 7.31
C TYR A 94 -12.35 24.80 7.98
N HIS A 95 -13.35 24.26 7.28
CA HIS A 95 -14.72 24.12 7.79
C HIS A 95 -15.01 22.74 8.41
N SER A 96 -14.04 21.85 8.47
CA SER A 96 -14.19 20.53 9.08
C SER A 96 -14.11 20.63 10.60
N GLY A 97 -15.21 20.32 11.31
CA GLY A 97 -15.25 20.37 12.77
C GLY A 97 -14.18 19.49 13.43
N ASN A 98 -13.92 18.30 12.88
CA ASN A 98 -12.85 17.43 13.38
C ASN A 98 -11.46 18.03 13.17
N THR A 99 -11.19 18.66 12.01
CA THR A 99 -9.89 19.29 11.74
C THR A 99 -9.68 20.50 12.66
N GLN A 100 -10.68 21.37 12.77
CA GLN A 100 -10.66 22.52 13.69
C GLN A 100 -10.41 22.08 15.15
N ARG A 101 -10.97 20.93 15.54
CA ARG A 101 -10.78 20.40 16.89
C ARG A 101 -9.35 19.97 17.14
N LEU A 102 -8.70 19.30 16.17
CA LEU A 102 -7.28 18.94 16.28
C LEU A 102 -6.39 20.18 16.39
N VAL A 103 -6.70 21.25 15.63
CA VAL A 103 -6.01 22.55 15.73
C VAL A 103 -6.14 23.12 17.13
N GLN A 104 -7.37 23.21 17.67
CA GLN A 104 -7.63 23.73 19.01
C GLN A 104 -6.91 22.94 20.10
N ILE A 105 -6.85 21.62 19.98
CA ILE A 105 -6.13 20.76 20.93
C ILE A 105 -4.63 21.07 20.88
N SER A 106 -4.05 21.12 19.68
CA SER A 106 -2.63 21.40 19.49
C SER A 106 -2.23 22.79 20.02
N GLU A 107 -3.03 23.81 19.70
CA GLU A 107 -2.84 25.18 20.23
C GLU A 107 -3.02 25.22 21.76
N GLY A 108 -4.00 24.51 22.31
CA GLY A 108 -4.26 24.39 23.75
C GLY A 108 -3.10 23.73 24.51
N GLU A 109 -2.34 22.84 23.88
CA GLU A 109 -1.10 22.28 24.44
C GLU A 109 0.11 23.25 24.30
N GLY A 110 -0.09 24.41 23.68
CA GLY A 110 0.96 25.43 23.48
C GLY A 110 1.93 25.12 22.34
N ILE A 111 1.56 24.24 21.41
CA ILE A 111 2.38 23.86 20.28
C ILE A 111 2.12 24.82 19.09
N PRO A 112 3.15 25.38 18.43
CA PRO A 112 2.97 26.10 17.16
C PRO A 112 2.22 25.26 16.15
N THR A 113 1.03 25.71 15.72
CA THR A 113 0.12 24.91 14.91
C THR A 113 -0.16 25.57 13.56
N PHE A 114 -0.06 24.80 12.48
CA PHE A 114 -0.30 25.20 11.11
C PHE A 114 -1.48 24.44 10.55
N HIS A 115 -2.63 25.08 10.37
CA HIS A 115 -3.78 24.49 9.72
C HIS A 115 -3.67 24.70 8.21
N VAL A 116 -3.69 23.62 7.42
CA VAL A 116 -3.54 23.65 5.97
C VAL A 116 -4.59 22.79 5.27
N GLU A 117 -5.19 23.30 4.20
CA GLU A 117 -6.05 22.47 3.33
C GLU A 117 -5.21 21.80 2.24
N THR A 118 -4.20 22.50 1.73
CA THR A 118 -3.34 22.02 0.64
C THR A 118 -1.87 22.31 0.95
N GLU A 119 -0.98 21.72 0.16
CA GLU A 119 0.46 21.95 0.22
C GLU A 119 0.84 23.44 -0.02
N LYS A 120 -0.04 24.22 -0.64
CA LYS A 120 0.18 25.64 -0.94
C LYS A 120 0.04 26.54 0.29
N ASP A 121 -0.70 26.06 1.28
CA ASP A 121 -0.97 26.80 2.51
C ASP A 121 0.17 26.66 3.53
N LEU A 122 1.20 25.84 3.23
CA LEU A 122 2.34 25.64 4.11
C LEU A 122 3.19 26.89 4.26
N ASP A 123 3.41 27.33 5.49
CA ASP A 123 4.42 28.36 5.81
C ASP A 123 5.81 27.73 5.77
N LYS A 124 6.38 27.70 4.55
CA LYS A 124 7.70 27.10 4.29
C LYS A 124 8.82 27.80 5.09
N LYS A 125 8.66 29.08 5.40
CA LYS A 125 9.66 29.85 6.14
C LYS A 125 9.67 29.44 7.61
N ALA A 126 8.51 29.39 8.25
CA ALA A 126 8.38 28.95 9.64
C ALA A 126 8.82 27.50 9.80
N LEU A 127 8.34 26.58 8.92
CA LEU A 127 8.67 25.16 8.96
C LEU A 127 10.16 24.88 8.71
N SER A 128 10.86 25.73 7.93
CA SER A 128 12.31 25.58 7.68
C SER A 128 13.17 25.78 8.92
N GLN A 129 12.65 26.47 9.94
CA GLN A 129 13.34 26.73 11.21
C GLN A 129 13.14 25.62 12.24
N MET A 130 12.20 24.70 12.00
CA MET A 130 11.86 23.61 12.90
C MET A 130 12.69 22.35 12.62
N ASN A 131 13.07 21.62 13.67
CA ASN A 131 13.81 20.36 13.54
C ASN A 131 12.87 19.18 13.47
N THR A 132 11.78 19.20 14.24
CA THR A 132 10.80 18.12 14.28
C THR A 132 9.41 18.71 14.10
N VAL A 133 8.69 18.23 13.09
CA VAL A 133 7.31 18.65 12.80
C VAL A 133 6.40 17.47 12.94
N GLY A 134 5.40 17.58 13.84
CA GLY A 134 4.29 16.65 13.94
C GLY A 134 3.30 16.87 12.78
N LEU A 135 2.70 15.81 12.27
CA LEU A 135 1.65 15.94 11.27
C LEU A 135 0.46 15.10 11.66
N THR A 136 -0.72 15.71 11.64
CA THR A 136 -2.00 15.04 11.83
C THR A 136 -3.01 15.50 10.78
N ALA A 137 -4.14 14.79 10.67
CA ALA A 137 -5.14 15.13 9.67
C ALA A 137 -6.55 14.83 10.16
N GLY A 138 -7.52 15.60 9.67
CA GLY A 138 -8.94 15.34 9.90
C GLY A 138 -9.36 13.94 9.40
N ALA A 139 -10.35 13.33 10.06
CA ALA A 139 -10.82 11.98 9.73
C ALA A 139 -11.31 11.82 8.28
N SER A 140 -11.85 12.88 7.69
CA SER A 140 -12.32 12.93 6.29
C SER A 140 -11.25 13.39 5.30
N THR A 141 -10.02 13.69 5.76
CA THR A 141 -8.94 14.18 4.89
C THR A 141 -8.44 13.04 4.01
N PRO A 142 -8.49 13.20 2.68
CA PRO A 142 -8.00 12.17 1.77
C PRO A 142 -6.50 11.89 1.97
N HIS A 143 -6.13 10.63 1.93
CA HIS A 143 -4.74 10.22 2.16
C HIS A 143 -3.74 10.81 1.14
N TRP A 144 -4.18 11.04 -0.09
CA TRP A 144 -3.37 11.69 -1.11
C TRP A 144 -3.00 13.14 -0.73
N MET A 145 -3.92 13.88 -0.09
CA MET A 145 -3.68 15.24 0.37
C MET A 145 -2.61 15.26 1.48
N ILE A 146 -2.72 14.33 2.43
CA ILE A 146 -1.72 14.16 3.49
C ILE A 146 -0.34 13.87 2.89
N LYS A 147 -0.26 12.94 1.93
CA LYS A 147 1.00 12.61 1.23
C LYS A 147 1.59 13.80 0.48
N THR A 148 0.76 14.62 -0.17
CA THR A 148 1.25 15.81 -0.88
C THR A 148 1.84 16.83 0.08
N VAL A 149 1.18 17.06 1.21
CA VAL A 149 1.69 17.96 2.27
C VAL A 149 2.99 17.42 2.86
N ILE A 150 3.07 16.12 3.16
CA ILE A 150 4.32 15.49 3.62
C ILE A 150 5.44 15.69 2.60
N GLY A 151 5.17 15.46 1.32
CA GLY A 151 6.16 15.63 0.24
C GLY A 151 6.71 17.04 0.15
N GLU A 152 5.86 18.06 0.35
CA GLU A 152 6.30 19.46 0.39
C GLU A 152 7.12 19.78 1.65
N ILE A 153 6.72 19.28 2.82
CA ILE A 153 7.49 19.44 4.07
C ILE A 153 8.87 18.79 3.94
N GLU A 154 8.96 17.62 3.36
CA GLU A 154 10.22 16.94 3.10
C GLU A 154 11.12 17.74 2.14
N GLN A 155 10.55 18.44 1.16
CA GLN A 155 11.31 19.31 0.26
C GLN A 155 11.88 20.54 0.99
N ILE A 156 11.15 21.13 1.95
CA ILE A 156 11.65 22.22 2.78
C ILE A 156 12.93 21.79 3.51
N ARG A 157 12.96 20.57 4.04
CA ARG A 157 14.15 20.00 4.71
C ARG A 157 15.30 19.71 3.75
N GLY A 158 14.99 19.36 2.51
CA GLY A 158 15.97 18.99 1.47
C GLY A 158 16.99 20.08 1.13
N TRP A 159 16.79 21.33 1.57
CA TRP A 159 17.77 22.40 1.39
C TRP A 159 19.04 22.21 2.25
N ARG A 160 18.97 21.40 3.30
CA ARG A 160 20.12 21.05 4.17
C ARG A 160 20.72 19.66 3.85
N GLU A 161 20.13 18.89 2.92
CA GLU A 161 20.68 17.58 2.54
C GLU A 161 21.91 17.74 1.63
N LEU A 162 22.94 16.91 1.90
CA LEU A 162 24.08 16.74 1.01
C LEU A 162 23.58 16.40 -0.40
N GLY A 163 24.12 17.04 -1.44
CA GLY A 163 23.68 16.86 -2.83
C GLY A 163 23.69 15.39 -3.29
N LEU A 164 24.60 14.58 -2.72
CA LEU A 164 24.69 13.15 -2.99
C LEU A 164 23.47 12.36 -2.46
N ILE A 165 23.01 12.68 -1.25
CA ILE A 165 21.81 12.02 -0.64
C ILE A 165 20.55 12.40 -1.46
N ARG A 166 20.43 13.66 -1.87
CA ARG A 166 19.36 14.11 -2.74
C ARG A 166 19.37 13.39 -4.08
N GLY A 167 20.54 13.26 -4.71
CA GLY A 167 20.70 12.51 -5.95
C GLY A 167 20.30 11.03 -5.81
N ALA A 168 20.75 10.37 -4.74
CA ALA A 168 20.37 8.98 -4.44
C ALA A 168 18.87 8.81 -4.21
N ARG A 169 18.21 9.73 -3.48
CA ARG A 169 16.76 9.72 -3.27
C ARG A 169 15.99 9.92 -4.58
N GLN A 170 16.44 10.84 -5.45
CA GLN A 170 15.81 11.05 -6.76
C GLN A 170 15.99 9.84 -7.67
N ALA A 171 17.17 9.22 -7.68
CA ALA A 171 17.42 7.99 -8.42
C ALA A 171 16.52 6.84 -7.93
N LEU A 172 16.44 6.63 -6.61
CA LEU A 172 15.56 5.62 -6.02
C LEU A 172 14.09 5.89 -6.39
N ARG A 173 13.63 7.14 -6.28
CA ARG A 173 12.29 7.55 -6.68
C ARG A 173 12.02 7.21 -8.16
N PHE A 174 12.95 7.53 -9.05
CA PHE A 174 12.84 7.20 -10.47
C PHE A 174 12.75 5.68 -10.69
N LEU A 175 13.61 4.89 -10.06
CA LEU A 175 13.63 3.43 -10.18
C LEU A 175 12.32 2.78 -9.72
N VAL A 176 11.76 3.26 -8.60
CA VAL A 176 10.48 2.74 -8.06
C VAL A 176 9.30 3.16 -8.92
N LEU A 177 9.20 4.46 -9.27
CA LEU A 177 8.06 4.99 -10.02
C LEU A 177 8.02 4.49 -11.46
N SER A 178 9.18 4.23 -12.08
CA SER A 178 9.29 3.63 -13.43
C SER A 178 9.09 2.11 -13.46
N ASN A 179 9.00 1.42 -12.30
CA ASN A 179 9.00 -0.03 -12.12
C ASN A 179 10.31 -0.74 -12.56
N LEU A 180 11.40 -0.01 -12.72
CA LEU A 180 12.71 -0.62 -13.04
C LEU A 180 13.22 -1.51 -11.90
N ILE A 181 12.97 -1.12 -10.65
CA ILE A 181 13.35 -1.95 -9.50
C ILE A 181 12.58 -3.27 -9.45
N SER A 182 11.29 -3.27 -9.83
CA SER A 182 10.49 -4.50 -9.94
C SER A 182 11.02 -5.42 -11.05
N ALA A 183 11.42 -4.85 -12.19
CA ALA A 183 12.02 -5.62 -13.28
C ALA A 183 13.39 -6.20 -12.89
N ALA A 184 14.22 -5.43 -12.18
CA ALA A 184 15.48 -5.90 -11.64
C ALA A 184 15.27 -7.00 -10.58
N GLY A 185 14.22 -6.89 -9.76
CA GLY A 185 13.78 -7.94 -8.85
C GLY A 185 13.37 -9.22 -9.58
N ALA A 186 12.65 -9.11 -10.70
CA ALA A 186 12.30 -10.25 -11.54
C ALA A 186 13.52 -10.93 -12.16
N PHE A 187 14.49 -10.15 -12.65
CA PHE A 187 15.79 -10.66 -13.11
C PHE A 187 16.50 -11.46 -12.01
N SER A 188 16.60 -10.86 -10.83
CA SER A 188 17.30 -11.45 -9.68
C SER A 188 16.62 -12.72 -9.19
N LEU A 189 15.29 -12.70 -9.08
CA LEU A 189 14.50 -13.88 -8.70
C LEU A 189 14.61 -14.99 -9.76
N ALA A 190 14.59 -14.64 -11.06
CA ALA A 190 14.75 -15.60 -12.15
C ALA A 190 16.15 -16.25 -12.12
N TYR A 191 17.19 -15.47 -11.87
CA TYR A 191 18.55 -15.98 -11.69
C TYR A 191 18.60 -16.98 -10.53
N GLY A 192 18.15 -16.58 -9.35
CA GLY A 192 18.10 -17.46 -8.19
C GLY A 192 17.30 -18.73 -8.44
N ALA A 193 16.11 -18.61 -9.04
CA ALA A 193 15.25 -19.75 -9.35
C ALA A 193 15.90 -20.73 -10.34
N ALA A 194 16.57 -20.22 -11.37
CA ALA A 194 17.26 -21.04 -12.35
C ALA A 194 18.41 -21.84 -11.72
N VAL A 195 19.18 -21.19 -10.85
CA VAL A 195 20.26 -21.84 -10.08
C VAL A 195 19.71 -22.95 -9.19
N LEU A 196 18.62 -22.67 -8.45
CA LEU A 196 18.03 -23.62 -7.49
C LEU A 196 17.37 -24.83 -8.16
N SER A 197 16.79 -24.63 -9.33
CA SER A 197 16.14 -25.67 -10.12
C SER A 197 17.10 -26.47 -11.00
N GLY A 198 18.37 -26.03 -11.11
CA GLY A 198 19.37 -26.62 -12.02
C GLY A 198 19.08 -26.33 -13.49
N ALA A 199 18.39 -25.24 -13.78
CA ALA A 199 18.11 -24.83 -15.16
C ALA A 199 19.40 -24.31 -15.82
N GLY A 200 19.64 -24.72 -17.08
CA GLY A 200 20.69 -24.13 -17.92
C GLY A 200 20.31 -22.69 -18.35
N HIS A 201 21.25 -21.98 -18.95
CA HIS A 201 21.03 -20.65 -19.53
C HIS A 201 20.44 -19.59 -18.58
N THR A 202 20.87 -19.63 -17.31
CA THR A 202 20.36 -18.78 -16.22
C THR A 202 20.27 -17.30 -16.55
N LEU A 203 21.28 -16.72 -17.18
CA LEU A 203 21.32 -15.28 -17.51
C LEU A 203 20.32 -14.90 -18.60
N ILE A 204 20.16 -15.73 -19.64
CA ILE A 204 19.28 -15.36 -20.78
C ILE A 204 17.80 -15.31 -20.35
N PHE A 205 17.37 -16.27 -19.53
CA PHE A 205 16.02 -16.26 -18.98
C PHE A 205 15.81 -15.15 -17.93
N SER A 206 16.86 -14.78 -17.18
CA SER A 206 16.80 -13.65 -16.25
C SER A 206 16.64 -12.32 -17.00
N VAL A 207 17.34 -12.13 -18.11
CA VAL A 207 17.20 -10.94 -18.98
C VAL A 207 15.81 -10.92 -19.64
N LEU A 208 15.30 -12.08 -20.06
CA LEU A 208 13.95 -12.20 -20.62
C LEU A 208 12.91 -11.81 -19.57
N ALA A 209 13.04 -12.30 -18.33
CA ALA A 209 12.15 -11.94 -17.21
C ALA A 209 12.18 -10.43 -16.92
N PHE A 210 13.35 -9.80 -16.93
CA PHE A 210 13.50 -8.36 -16.78
C PHE A 210 12.66 -7.59 -17.80
N PHE A 211 12.88 -7.84 -19.09
CA PHE A 211 12.21 -7.11 -20.17
C PHE A 211 10.71 -7.35 -20.18
N TYR A 212 10.28 -8.60 -20.01
CA TYR A 212 8.86 -8.93 -20.02
C TYR A 212 8.11 -8.32 -18.84
N ILE A 213 8.62 -8.49 -17.62
CA ILE A 213 7.99 -7.95 -16.42
C ILE A 213 7.98 -6.43 -16.41
N TYR A 214 9.06 -5.79 -16.90
CA TYR A 214 9.09 -4.35 -17.08
C TYR A 214 7.97 -3.88 -18.01
N ALA A 215 7.86 -4.46 -19.19
CA ALA A 215 6.84 -4.11 -20.17
C ALA A 215 5.42 -4.30 -19.60
N MET A 216 5.17 -5.44 -18.96
CA MET A 216 3.87 -5.74 -18.36
C MET A 216 3.49 -4.75 -17.25
N HIS A 217 4.43 -4.38 -16.37
CA HIS A 217 4.16 -3.38 -15.33
C HIS A 217 3.89 -2.00 -15.95
N VAL A 218 4.65 -1.57 -16.95
CA VAL A 218 4.42 -0.29 -17.63
C VAL A 218 3.05 -0.27 -18.29
N PHE A 219 2.69 -1.30 -19.08
CA PHE A 219 1.39 -1.34 -19.78
C PHE A 219 0.22 -1.43 -18.80
N ASN A 220 0.32 -2.23 -17.75
CA ASN A 220 -0.71 -2.33 -16.72
C ASN A 220 -1.00 -0.98 -16.07
N ARG A 221 0.03 -0.15 -15.81
CA ARG A 221 -0.15 1.21 -15.27
C ARG A 221 -0.93 2.13 -16.19
N PHE A 222 -0.73 2.03 -17.49
CA PHE A 222 -1.49 2.83 -18.47
C PHE A 222 -2.91 2.31 -18.70
N LEU A 223 -3.14 1.00 -18.52
CA LEU A 223 -4.46 0.38 -18.66
C LEU A 223 -5.33 0.52 -17.39
N ASP A 224 -4.72 0.72 -16.22
CA ASP A 224 -5.42 0.98 -14.95
C ASP A 224 -5.76 2.46 -14.81
N LYS A 225 -6.85 2.88 -15.47
CA LYS A 225 -7.36 4.24 -15.38
C LYS A 225 -8.03 4.48 -14.03
N GLY A 226 -7.48 5.38 -13.22
CA GLY A 226 -8.17 6.04 -12.13
C GLY A 226 -7.65 5.76 -10.71
N ALA A 227 -7.46 4.53 -10.28
CA ALA A 227 -7.06 4.20 -8.90
C ALA A 227 -5.73 4.87 -8.50
N SER A 228 -4.73 4.85 -9.36
CA SER A 228 -3.41 5.46 -9.09
C SER A 228 -3.45 6.97 -8.89
N THR A 229 -4.47 7.66 -9.39
CA THR A 229 -4.59 9.11 -9.23
C THR A 229 -4.96 9.49 -7.80
N TYR A 230 -5.70 8.61 -7.12
CA TYR A 230 -6.17 8.85 -5.75
C TYR A 230 -5.21 8.29 -4.69
N ASP A 231 -4.54 7.16 -4.97
CA ASP A 231 -3.63 6.53 -4.02
C ASP A 231 -2.24 7.15 -4.00
N ASP A 232 -1.74 7.58 -5.17
CA ASP A 232 -0.37 8.05 -5.35
C ASP A 232 -0.31 9.15 -6.41
N PRO A 233 -0.65 10.40 -6.04
CA PRO A 233 -0.64 11.56 -6.94
C PRO A 233 0.76 11.82 -7.51
N ASP A 234 1.83 11.54 -6.76
CA ASP A 234 3.22 11.64 -7.21
C ASP A 234 3.51 10.69 -8.36
N ARG A 235 3.07 9.45 -8.23
CA ARG A 235 3.19 8.45 -9.30
C ARG A 235 2.34 8.83 -10.51
N ALA A 236 1.13 9.32 -10.30
CA ALA A 236 0.28 9.78 -11.39
C ALA A 236 0.88 10.98 -12.14
N ALA A 237 1.50 11.93 -11.42
CA ALA A 237 2.24 13.05 -12.00
C ALA A 237 3.46 12.56 -12.80
N PHE A 238 4.27 11.66 -12.21
CA PHE A 238 5.43 11.04 -12.86
C PHE A 238 5.04 10.32 -14.16
N LEU A 239 3.98 9.51 -14.14
CA LEU A 239 3.49 8.80 -15.33
C LEU A 239 3.00 9.75 -16.41
N ARG A 240 2.36 10.88 -16.07
CA ARG A 240 1.97 11.92 -17.03
C ARG A 240 3.17 12.59 -17.64
N GLN A 241 4.13 13.00 -16.80
CA GLN A 241 5.34 13.70 -17.22
C GLN A 241 6.22 12.84 -18.15
N HIS A 242 6.39 11.56 -17.81
CA HIS A 242 7.30 10.66 -18.52
C HIS A 242 6.57 9.68 -19.47
N ARG A 243 5.29 9.97 -19.82
CA ARG A 243 4.43 9.05 -20.59
C ARG A 243 5.09 8.54 -21.86
N LYS A 244 5.66 9.45 -22.68
CA LYS A 244 6.28 9.08 -23.97
C LYS A 244 7.47 8.15 -23.77
N LEU A 245 8.33 8.46 -22.80
CA LEU A 245 9.50 7.65 -22.44
C LEU A 245 9.09 6.25 -21.98
N LEU A 246 8.14 6.16 -21.04
CA LEU A 246 7.68 4.89 -20.48
C LEU A 246 6.98 4.01 -21.53
N VAL A 247 6.17 4.60 -22.41
CA VAL A 247 5.56 3.83 -23.51
C VAL A 247 6.62 3.32 -24.47
N LEU A 248 7.58 4.16 -24.86
CA LEU A 248 8.67 3.77 -25.74
C LEU A 248 9.50 2.63 -25.11
N THR A 249 9.93 2.79 -23.87
CA THR A 249 10.71 1.76 -23.15
C THR A 249 9.91 0.49 -22.92
N GLY A 250 8.60 0.58 -22.67
CA GLY A 250 7.70 -0.58 -22.55
C GLY A 250 7.58 -1.35 -23.86
N VAL A 251 7.39 -0.63 -25.00
CA VAL A 251 7.33 -1.24 -26.32
C VAL A 251 8.67 -1.87 -26.71
N THR A 252 9.77 -1.17 -26.53
CA THR A 252 11.10 -1.72 -26.81
C THR A 252 11.41 -2.95 -25.95
N SER A 253 10.97 -2.95 -24.70
CA SER A 253 11.17 -4.10 -23.80
C SER A 253 10.36 -5.32 -24.20
N ILE A 254 9.08 -5.18 -24.59
CA ILE A 254 8.31 -6.35 -25.05
C ILE A 254 8.85 -6.90 -26.36
N VAL A 255 9.30 -6.03 -27.26
CA VAL A 255 9.95 -6.45 -28.52
C VAL A 255 11.25 -7.17 -28.21
N ALA A 256 12.10 -6.63 -27.32
CA ALA A 256 13.34 -7.27 -26.89
C ALA A 256 13.08 -8.65 -26.26
N ALA A 257 12.06 -8.77 -25.39
CA ALA A 257 11.67 -10.04 -24.81
C ALA A 257 11.22 -11.07 -25.87
N LEU A 258 10.42 -10.67 -26.86
CA LEU A 258 9.97 -11.55 -27.94
C LEU A 258 11.12 -11.96 -28.86
N VAL A 259 12.01 -11.03 -29.23
CA VAL A 259 13.21 -11.35 -30.02
C VAL A 259 14.10 -12.33 -29.27
N LEU A 260 14.35 -12.07 -27.96
CA LEU A 260 15.14 -12.97 -27.13
C LEU A 260 14.48 -14.35 -27.01
N ALA A 261 13.17 -14.41 -26.80
CA ALA A 261 12.43 -15.66 -26.77
C ALA A 261 12.53 -16.45 -28.09
N TYR A 262 12.48 -15.77 -29.23
CA TYR A 262 12.68 -16.38 -30.55
C TYR A 262 14.08 -16.96 -30.71
N THR A 263 15.12 -16.27 -30.24
CA THR A 263 16.52 -16.79 -30.30
C THR A 263 16.76 -17.98 -29.34
N ILE A 264 15.97 -18.07 -28.24
CA ILE A 264 16.04 -19.22 -27.32
C ILE A 264 15.39 -20.45 -27.98
N GLY A 265 14.14 -20.32 -28.48
CA GLY A 265 13.46 -21.41 -29.16
C GLY A 265 11.99 -21.08 -29.51
N ALA A 266 11.45 -21.86 -30.44
CA ALA A 266 10.08 -21.65 -30.92
C ALA A 266 9.04 -21.83 -29.81
N ILE A 267 9.25 -22.80 -28.90
CA ILE A 267 8.34 -23.07 -27.77
C ILE A 267 8.31 -21.86 -26.84
N THR A 268 9.47 -21.35 -26.43
CA THR A 268 9.60 -20.17 -25.57
C THR A 268 8.94 -18.95 -26.21
N PHE A 269 9.14 -18.73 -27.50
CA PHE A 269 8.51 -17.64 -28.25
C PHE A 269 6.98 -17.75 -28.26
N LEU A 270 6.42 -18.93 -28.59
CA LEU A 270 4.98 -19.17 -28.65
C LEU A 270 4.32 -19.02 -27.26
N LEU A 271 4.97 -19.56 -26.23
CA LEU A 271 4.49 -19.42 -24.84
C LEU A 271 4.48 -17.97 -24.40
N LEU A 272 5.56 -17.21 -24.68
CA LEU A 272 5.64 -15.79 -24.32
C LEU A 272 4.60 -14.97 -25.09
N LEU A 273 4.39 -15.26 -26.35
CA LEU A 273 3.35 -14.63 -27.16
C LEU A 273 1.95 -14.91 -26.60
N GLY A 274 1.69 -16.20 -26.25
CA GLY A 274 0.44 -16.61 -25.60
C GLY A 274 0.20 -15.91 -24.27
N LEU A 275 1.21 -15.83 -23.41
CA LEU A 275 1.13 -15.10 -22.13
C LEU A 275 0.87 -13.60 -22.35
N SER A 276 1.50 -13.00 -23.36
CA SER A 276 1.25 -11.59 -23.73
C SER A 276 -0.18 -11.38 -24.22
N ALA A 277 -0.70 -12.27 -25.05
CA ALA A 277 -2.08 -12.23 -25.51
C ALA A 277 -3.08 -12.39 -24.35
N LEU A 278 -2.83 -13.33 -23.42
CA LEU A 278 -3.62 -13.50 -22.21
C LEU A 278 -3.63 -12.23 -21.32
N GLY A 279 -2.47 -11.56 -21.18
CA GLY A 279 -2.37 -10.29 -20.46
C GLY A 279 -3.22 -9.17 -21.06
N VAL A 280 -3.30 -9.13 -22.40
CA VAL A 280 -4.17 -8.20 -23.12
C VAL A 280 -5.65 -8.56 -22.91
N ILE A 281 -6.02 -9.83 -23.12
CA ILE A 281 -7.39 -10.34 -22.93
C ILE A 281 -7.89 -10.09 -21.50
N TYR A 282 -7.04 -10.30 -20.51
CA TYR A 282 -7.33 -10.03 -19.10
C TYR A 282 -7.78 -8.59 -18.84
N SER A 283 -7.25 -7.63 -19.59
CA SER A 283 -7.53 -6.20 -19.43
C SER A 283 -8.72 -5.70 -20.26
N ILE A 284 -9.15 -6.45 -21.28
CA ILE A 284 -10.24 -6.07 -22.19
C ILE A 284 -11.60 -6.47 -21.57
N PRO A 285 -12.66 -5.64 -21.73
CA PRO A 285 -14.01 -6.03 -21.33
C PRO A 285 -14.53 -7.17 -22.22
N LEU A 286 -14.70 -8.34 -21.62
CA LEU A 286 -15.20 -9.54 -22.31
C LEU A 286 -16.72 -9.57 -22.43
N VAL A 287 -17.44 -8.82 -21.58
CA VAL A 287 -18.91 -8.78 -21.59
C VAL A 287 -19.41 -7.71 -22.58
N PRO A 288 -20.21 -8.08 -23.61
CA PRO A 288 -20.79 -7.14 -24.53
C PRO A 288 -21.63 -6.06 -23.81
N LYS A 289 -21.67 -4.84 -24.39
CA LYS A 289 -22.40 -3.70 -23.78
C LYS A 289 -23.88 -4.02 -23.47
N ALA A 290 -24.52 -4.86 -24.27
CA ALA A 290 -25.90 -5.29 -24.07
C ALA A 290 -26.14 -6.15 -22.81
N LEU A 291 -25.12 -6.92 -22.38
CA LEU A 291 -25.16 -7.79 -21.19
C LEU A 291 -24.59 -7.13 -19.92
N LYS A 292 -23.99 -5.96 -20.02
CA LYS A 292 -23.41 -5.21 -18.88
C LYS A 292 -24.39 -4.98 -17.73
N ARG A 293 -25.69 -4.86 -18.03
CA ARG A 293 -26.74 -4.62 -17.04
C ARG A 293 -27.02 -5.83 -16.14
N LYS A 294 -26.59 -7.04 -16.55
CA LYS A 294 -26.80 -8.31 -15.81
C LYS A 294 -25.52 -8.86 -15.16
N SER A 295 -24.32 -8.39 -15.54
CA SER A 295 -23.05 -8.93 -15.04
C SER A 295 -22.42 -7.95 -14.05
N ARG A 296 -22.08 -8.45 -12.84
CA ARG A 296 -21.35 -7.72 -11.80
C ARG A 296 -19.92 -7.38 -12.25
N TYR A 297 -19.31 -8.26 -13.04
CA TYR A 297 -17.92 -8.10 -13.51
C TYR A 297 -17.90 -8.05 -15.04
N THR A 298 -17.19 -7.08 -15.60
CA THR A 298 -17.06 -6.90 -17.07
C THR A 298 -15.73 -7.37 -17.63
N ARG A 299 -14.70 -7.44 -16.79
CA ARG A 299 -13.35 -7.88 -17.13
C ARG A 299 -12.91 -8.94 -16.13
N ILE A 300 -11.97 -9.81 -16.51
CA ILE A 300 -11.39 -10.79 -15.58
C ILE A 300 -10.71 -10.06 -14.41
N LYS A 301 -10.05 -8.94 -14.68
CA LYS A 301 -9.38 -8.13 -13.65
C LYS A 301 -10.30 -7.48 -12.61
N ASP A 302 -11.61 -7.44 -12.87
CA ASP A 302 -12.59 -6.88 -11.94
C ASP A 302 -13.00 -7.91 -10.86
N ILE A 303 -12.64 -9.19 -11.03
CA ILE A 303 -12.90 -10.25 -10.06
C ILE A 303 -11.96 -10.08 -8.85
N PRO A 304 -12.47 -10.11 -7.60
CA PRO A 304 -11.66 -9.97 -6.40
C PRO A 304 -10.49 -10.96 -6.35
N GLY A 305 -9.28 -10.46 -6.10
CA GLY A 305 -8.07 -11.27 -6.02
C GLY A 305 -7.46 -11.70 -7.37
N SER A 306 -8.19 -11.56 -8.50
CA SER A 306 -7.69 -11.97 -9.82
C SER A 306 -6.41 -11.23 -10.22
N ARG A 307 -6.26 -9.95 -9.82
CA ARG A 307 -5.06 -9.15 -10.13
C ARG A 307 -3.81 -9.75 -9.52
N SER A 308 -3.83 -9.99 -8.21
CA SER A 308 -2.69 -10.56 -7.49
C SER A 308 -2.39 -11.98 -7.96
N LEU A 309 -3.44 -12.78 -8.23
CA LEU A 309 -3.29 -14.14 -8.74
C LEU A 309 -2.67 -14.16 -10.15
N SER A 310 -3.17 -13.35 -11.07
CA SER A 310 -2.66 -13.28 -12.45
C SER A 310 -1.22 -12.78 -12.50
N GLU A 311 -0.85 -11.81 -11.63
CA GLU A 311 0.52 -11.34 -11.50
C GLU A 311 1.45 -12.47 -11.04
N ALA A 312 1.08 -13.19 -9.99
CA ALA A 312 1.87 -14.30 -9.46
C ALA A 312 2.02 -15.46 -10.49
N LEU A 313 0.94 -15.79 -11.20
CA LEU A 313 0.99 -16.79 -12.28
C LEU A 313 1.89 -16.35 -13.43
N ALA A 314 1.82 -15.07 -13.85
CA ALA A 314 2.68 -14.55 -14.90
C ALA A 314 4.16 -14.58 -14.51
N TRP A 315 4.49 -14.15 -13.28
CA TRP A 315 5.85 -14.24 -12.76
C TRP A 315 6.35 -15.69 -12.73
N THR A 316 5.55 -16.63 -12.21
CA THR A 316 5.90 -18.03 -12.16
C THR A 316 6.10 -18.64 -13.55
N ALA A 317 5.21 -18.31 -14.49
CA ALA A 317 5.31 -18.79 -15.86
C ALA A 317 6.61 -18.33 -16.55
N ILE A 318 6.95 -17.05 -16.43
CA ILE A 318 8.16 -16.49 -17.05
C ILE A 318 9.43 -17.04 -16.37
N ILE A 319 9.43 -17.17 -15.06
CA ILE A 319 10.64 -17.51 -14.28
C ILE A 319 10.91 -19.01 -14.28
N ILE A 320 9.88 -19.84 -14.26
CA ILE A 320 10.02 -21.29 -14.12
C ILE A 320 9.53 -22.05 -15.35
N LEU A 321 8.33 -21.73 -15.84
CA LEU A 321 7.69 -22.53 -16.89
C LEU A 321 8.44 -22.44 -18.21
N LEU A 322 8.86 -21.21 -18.63
CA LEU A 322 9.62 -21.05 -19.86
C LEU A 322 10.96 -21.79 -19.84
N PRO A 323 11.83 -21.64 -18.79
CA PRO A 323 13.06 -22.43 -18.72
C PRO A 323 12.81 -23.93 -18.67
N ALA A 324 11.72 -24.39 -18.00
CA ALA A 324 11.43 -25.81 -17.85
C ALA A 324 11.11 -26.49 -19.20
N PHE A 325 10.45 -25.78 -20.12
CA PHE A 325 10.12 -26.36 -21.45
C PHE A 325 11.31 -26.37 -22.41
N GLU A 326 12.27 -25.48 -22.24
CA GLU A 326 13.44 -25.38 -23.14
C GLU A 326 14.62 -26.26 -22.67
N ASN A 327 14.74 -26.49 -21.35
CA ASN A 327 15.87 -27.22 -20.78
C ASN A 327 15.46 -28.64 -20.37
N GLY A 328 15.73 -29.63 -21.20
CA GLY A 328 15.48 -31.05 -20.93
C GLY A 328 16.26 -31.66 -19.73
N GLY A 329 17.05 -30.87 -19.01
CA GLY A 329 17.88 -31.32 -17.86
C GLY A 329 17.34 -30.89 -16.48
N MET A 330 16.25 -30.13 -16.41
CA MET A 330 15.70 -29.66 -15.14
C MET A 330 15.06 -30.82 -14.36
N LYS A 331 15.45 -30.94 -13.07
CA LYS A 331 14.78 -31.90 -12.15
C LYS A 331 13.37 -31.39 -11.81
N TRP A 332 12.34 -32.11 -12.19
CA TRP A 332 10.93 -31.70 -12.01
C TRP A 332 10.57 -31.39 -10.55
N GLN A 333 11.13 -32.14 -9.60
CA GLN A 333 10.92 -31.87 -8.16
C GLN A 333 11.46 -30.50 -7.76
N ALA A 334 12.69 -30.15 -8.23
CA ALA A 334 13.28 -28.84 -7.98
C ALA A 334 12.50 -27.71 -8.68
N ALA A 335 12.03 -27.95 -9.92
CA ALA A 335 11.21 -27.00 -10.65
C ALA A 335 9.90 -26.71 -9.91
N ILE A 336 9.20 -27.74 -9.41
CA ILE A 336 7.96 -27.59 -8.64
C ILE A 336 8.21 -26.84 -7.34
N ALA A 337 9.23 -27.21 -6.55
CA ALA A 337 9.56 -26.53 -5.30
C ALA A 337 9.88 -25.04 -5.54
N THR A 338 10.66 -24.74 -6.58
CA THR A 338 11.01 -23.37 -6.93
C THR A 338 9.81 -22.61 -7.51
N ALA A 339 8.94 -23.26 -8.28
CA ALA A 339 7.69 -22.65 -8.77
C ALA A 339 6.76 -22.27 -7.62
N LEU A 340 6.59 -23.14 -6.61
CA LEU A 340 5.82 -22.84 -5.41
C LEU A 340 6.39 -21.64 -4.67
N MET A 341 7.72 -21.56 -4.51
CA MET A 341 8.39 -20.43 -3.89
C MET A 341 8.14 -19.14 -4.67
N VAL A 342 8.39 -19.12 -5.98
CA VAL A 342 8.19 -17.95 -6.85
C VAL A 342 6.73 -17.50 -6.84
N PHE A 343 5.80 -18.44 -6.96
CA PHE A 343 4.38 -18.16 -6.94
C PHE A 343 3.94 -17.47 -5.64
N TRP A 344 4.25 -18.08 -4.50
CA TRP A 344 3.80 -17.56 -3.22
C TRP A 344 4.48 -16.26 -2.83
N LEU A 345 5.77 -16.07 -3.16
CA LEU A 345 6.46 -14.78 -2.96
C LEU A 345 5.86 -13.68 -3.83
N SER A 346 5.65 -13.93 -5.13
CA SER A 346 5.05 -12.97 -6.04
C SER A 346 3.60 -12.65 -5.66
N TYR A 347 2.86 -13.65 -5.19
CA TYR A 347 1.48 -13.47 -4.72
C TYR A 347 1.43 -12.64 -3.44
N ALA A 348 2.31 -12.92 -2.46
CA ALA A 348 2.44 -12.10 -1.25
C ALA A 348 2.78 -10.65 -1.57
N ARG A 349 3.73 -10.41 -2.49
CA ARG A 349 4.08 -9.09 -3.00
C ARG A 349 2.86 -8.37 -3.58
N ALA A 350 2.13 -9.00 -4.50
CA ALA A 350 0.98 -8.41 -5.18
C ALA A 350 -0.15 -8.07 -4.21
N ILE A 351 -0.42 -8.92 -3.21
CA ILE A 351 -1.41 -8.66 -2.16
C ILE A 351 -0.95 -7.51 -1.25
N LEU A 352 0.32 -7.47 -0.89
CA LEU A 352 0.87 -6.39 -0.05
C LEU A 352 0.76 -5.04 -0.76
N PHE A 353 1.06 -4.97 -2.06
CA PHE A 353 0.82 -3.76 -2.86
C PHE A 353 -0.66 -3.40 -3.00
N SER A 354 -1.57 -4.39 -3.02
CA SER A 354 -3.02 -4.13 -2.97
C SER A 354 -3.45 -3.55 -1.62
N LEU A 355 -2.84 -4.00 -0.50
CA LEU A 355 -3.07 -3.40 0.82
C LEU A 355 -2.64 -1.93 0.88
N PHE A 356 -1.55 -1.56 0.19
CA PHE A 356 -1.09 -0.17 0.14
C PHE A 356 -2.03 0.76 -0.64
N ARG A 357 -2.93 0.21 -1.47
CA ARG A 357 -3.81 0.94 -2.39
C ARG A 357 -5.30 0.78 -2.09
N VAL A 358 -5.67 0.26 -0.93
CA VAL A 358 -7.07 -0.03 -0.57
C VAL A 358 -7.97 1.20 -0.71
N GLN A 359 -7.50 2.39 -0.34
CA GLN A 359 -8.32 3.61 -0.39
C GLN A 359 -8.66 4.03 -1.81
N GLY A 360 -7.69 4.03 -2.72
CA GLY A 360 -7.96 4.36 -4.12
C GLY A 360 -8.75 3.30 -4.84
N ASP A 361 -8.52 2.02 -4.54
CA ASP A 361 -9.32 0.92 -5.08
C ASP A 361 -10.79 1.04 -4.64
N LEU A 362 -11.06 1.45 -3.39
CA LEU A 362 -12.42 1.74 -2.89
C LEU A 362 -13.06 2.92 -3.63
N MET A 363 -12.32 4.02 -3.88
CA MET A 363 -12.83 5.20 -4.59
C MET A 363 -13.22 4.90 -6.03
N VAL A 364 -12.51 3.99 -6.68
CA VAL A 364 -12.75 3.59 -8.08
C VAL A 364 -13.74 2.42 -8.18
N GLY A 365 -14.14 1.85 -7.04
CA GLY A 365 -15.05 0.70 -6.99
C GLY A 365 -14.40 -0.59 -7.47
N THR A 366 -13.08 -0.74 -7.30
CA THR A 366 -12.36 -1.96 -7.66
C THR A 366 -12.38 -2.93 -6.49
N GLU A 367 -12.93 -4.12 -6.69
CA GLU A 367 -12.95 -5.15 -5.65
C GLU A 367 -11.60 -5.90 -5.62
N THR A 368 -10.75 -5.58 -4.64
CA THR A 368 -9.48 -6.28 -4.39
C THR A 368 -9.61 -7.26 -3.22
N LEU A 369 -8.64 -8.16 -3.06
CA LEU A 369 -8.64 -9.12 -1.96
C LEU A 369 -8.70 -8.43 -0.57
N PRO A 370 -7.93 -7.36 -0.29
CA PRO A 370 -8.02 -6.63 0.96
C PRO A 370 -9.38 -5.97 1.20
N ILE A 371 -10.09 -5.55 0.16
CA ILE A 371 -11.43 -4.97 0.27
C ILE A 371 -12.45 -6.06 0.60
N SER A 372 -12.34 -7.23 -0.05
CA SER A 372 -13.29 -8.34 0.15
C SER A 372 -13.14 -9.02 1.50
N LEU A 373 -11.89 -9.24 1.97
CA LEU A 373 -11.60 -9.96 3.23
C LEU A 373 -11.43 -9.04 4.44
N GLY A 374 -11.14 -7.75 4.19
CA GLY A 374 -10.70 -6.80 5.21
C GLY A 374 -9.20 -6.89 5.51
N LYS A 375 -8.65 -5.78 6.05
CA LYS A 375 -7.21 -5.62 6.32
C LYS A 375 -6.66 -6.74 7.23
N GLN A 376 -7.33 -7.02 8.36
CA GLN A 376 -6.84 -8.01 9.33
C GLN A 376 -6.75 -9.43 8.78
N ARG A 377 -7.79 -9.90 8.07
CA ARG A 377 -7.79 -11.24 7.47
C ARG A 377 -6.75 -11.36 6.36
N THR A 378 -6.57 -10.30 5.56
CA THR A 378 -5.53 -10.27 4.53
C THR A 378 -4.13 -10.32 5.12
N MET A 379 -3.88 -9.61 6.23
CA MET A 379 -2.60 -9.69 6.96
C MET A 379 -2.34 -11.10 7.51
N HIS A 380 -3.37 -11.74 8.08
CA HIS A 380 -3.27 -13.13 8.55
C HIS A 380 -2.93 -14.09 7.41
N PHE A 381 -3.61 -13.93 6.28
CA PHE A 381 -3.35 -14.72 5.07
C PHE A 381 -1.89 -14.54 4.58
N LEU A 382 -1.39 -13.31 4.54
CA LEU A 382 0.01 -13.04 4.17
C LEU A 382 1.01 -13.74 5.10
N LYS A 383 0.77 -13.72 6.42
CA LYS A 383 1.62 -14.44 7.38
C LYS A 383 1.65 -15.94 7.11
N ILE A 384 0.50 -16.53 6.80
CA ILE A 384 0.40 -17.96 6.42
C ILE A 384 1.22 -18.22 5.15
N VAL A 385 1.10 -17.36 4.14
CA VAL A 385 1.87 -17.50 2.88
C VAL A 385 3.38 -17.44 3.15
N LEU A 386 3.87 -16.51 3.99
CA LEU A 386 5.29 -16.44 4.33
C LEU A 386 5.77 -17.69 5.09
N VAL A 387 4.93 -18.27 5.95
CA VAL A 387 5.23 -19.55 6.62
C VAL A 387 5.31 -20.70 5.61
N ILE A 388 4.39 -20.78 4.64
CA ILE A 388 4.44 -21.78 3.57
C ILE A 388 5.76 -21.65 2.79
N VAL A 389 6.16 -20.42 2.40
CA VAL A 389 7.42 -20.20 1.72
C VAL A 389 8.61 -20.62 2.58
N ALA A 390 8.61 -20.26 3.87
CA ALA A 390 9.66 -20.71 4.80
C ALA A 390 9.77 -22.23 4.86
N LEU A 391 8.64 -22.94 4.93
CA LEU A 391 8.62 -24.41 4.93
C LEU A 391 9.20 -24.98 3.62
N VAL A 392 8.83 -24.41 2.47
CA VAL A 392 9.40 -24.84 1.17
C VAL A 392 10.91 -24.62 1.15
N LEU A 393 11.41 -23.45 1.62
CA LEU A 393 12.82 -23.12 1.65
C LEU A 393 13.64 -24.00 2.62
N LEU A 394 13.03 -24.44 3.72
CA LEU A 394 13.67 -25.30 4.71
C LEU A 394 13.67 -26.77 4.28
N LEU A 395 12.52 -27.25 3.79
CA LEU A 395 12.33 -28.68 3.51
C LEU A 395 12.95 -29.10 2.16
N SER A 396 12.92 -28.23 1.14
CA SER A 396 13.39 -28.65 -0.20
C SER A 396 14.90 -28.97 -0.25
N PRO A 397 15.84 -28.26 0.41
CA PRO A 397 17.22 -28.68 0.47
C PRO A 397 17.43 -29.88 1.42
N LEU A 398 16.68 -29.93 2.54
CA LEU A 398 16.75 -31.03 3.50
C LEU A 398 16.40 -32.38 2.84
N LEU A 399 15.44 -32.34 1.91
CA LEU A 399 15.00 -33.52 1.12
C LEU A 399 15.86 -33.71 -0.16
N ASN A 400 16.94 -32.96 -0.33
CA ASN A 400 17.80 -32.98 -1.51
C ASN A 400 17.06 -32.68 -2.83
N ILE A 401 15.94 -31.93 -2.76
CA ILE A 401 15.17 -31.49 -3.92
C ILE A 401 15.85 -30.29 -4.59
N THR A 402 16.29 -29.30 -3.80
CA THR A 402 16.99 -28.11 -4.27
C THR A 402 18.41 -28.03 -3.69
N ALA A 403 19.24 -27.18 -4.28
CA ALA A 403 20.62 -26.96 -3.79
C ALA A 403 20.63 -26.36 -2.37
N PRO A 404 21.65 -26.63 -1.53
CA PRO A 404 21.78 -26.02 -0.19
C PRO A 404 21.78 -24.49 -0.19
N ALA A 405 22.20 -23.86 -1.30
CA ALA A 405 22.09 -22.41 -1.50
C ALA A 405 20.67 -21.84 -1.30
N THR A 406 19.64 -22.68 -1.35
CA THR A 406 18.25 -22.31 -1.05
C THR A 406 18.06 -21.74 0.35
N TYR A 407 18.84 -22.18 1.34
CA TYR A 407 18.76 -21.65 2.71
C TYR A 407 19.07 -20.15 2.79
N PHE A 408 19.90 -19.62 1.90
CA PHE A 408 20.20 -18.19 1.88
C PHE A 408 18.97 -17.33 1.56
N LEU A 409 17.93 -17.90 0.91
CA LEU A 409 16.67 -17.20 0.64
C LEU A 409 15.81 -16.97 1.90
N LEU A 410 16.14 -17.60 3.01
CA LEU A 410 15.51 -17.28 4.31
C LEU A 410 15.82 -15.84 4.72
N PHE A 411 16.94 -15.25 4.29
CA PHE A 411 17.30 -13.87 4.61
C PHE A 411 16.34 -12.86 3.96
N PRO A 412 16.12 -12.81 2.62
CA PRO A 412 15.12 -11.92 2.04
C PRO A 412 13.70 -12.23 2.52
N LEU A 413 13.35 -13.48 2.81
CA LEU A 413 12.06 -13.82 3.41
C LEU A 413 11.89 -13.22 4.82
N PHE A 414 12.93 -13.27 5.63
CA PHE A 414 12.95 -12.67 6.97
C PHE A 414 12.79 -11.15 6.90
N THR A 415 13.55 -10.48 6.01
CA THR A 415 13.44 -9.02 5.83
C THR A 415 12.09 -8.60 5.27
N LEU A 416 11.48 -9.39 4.37
CA LEU A 416 10.10 -9.17 3.91
C LEU A 416 9.09 -9.32 5.06
N SER A 417 9.31 -10.29 5.95
CA SER A 417 8.47 -10.48 7.14
C SER A 417 8.56 -9.29 8.10
N ILE A 418 9.76 -8.71 8.26
CA ILE A 418 9.96 -7.47 9.04
C ILE A 418 9.19 -6.31 8.38
N CYS A 419 9.26 -6.15 7.05
CA CYS A 419 8.50 -5.11 6.35
C CYS A 419 6.98 -5.26 6.58
N LEU A 420 6.47 -6.49 6.54
CA LEU A 420 5.06 -6.78 6.81
C LEU A 420 4.67 -6.42 8.25
N LEU A 421 5.49 -6.80 9.24
CA LEU A 421 5.26 -6.48 10.65
C LEU A 421 5.34 -4.97 10.91
N ALA A 422 6.30 -4.27 10.30
CA ALA A 422 6.45 -2.83 10.42
C ALA A 422 5.23 -2.08 9.85
N TYR A 423 4.68 -2.56 8.73
CA TYR A 423 3.44 -2.04 8.17
C TYR A 423 2.23 -2.33 9.08
N GLU A 424 2.11 -3.54 9.63
CA GLU A 424 1.02 -3.92 10.54
C GLU A 424 1.02 -3.08 11.82
N LYS A 425 2.20 -2.83 12.38
CA LYS A 425 2.38 -2.04 13.61
C LYS A 425 2.30 -0.52 13.37
N GLY A 426 2.17 -0.08 12.13
CA GLY A 426 2.16 1.34 11.79
C GLY A 426 3.53 2.03 11.88
N TRP A 427 4.64 1.27 11.99
CA TRP A 427 5.99 1.85 12.01
C TRP A 427 6.43 2.35 10.63
N LEU A 428 5.92 1.72 9.57
CA LEU A 428 6.13 2.13 8.19
C LEU A 428 4.79 2.30 7.48
N TYR A 429 4.63 3.45 6.85
CA TYR A 429 3.44 3.75 6.05
C TYR A 429 3.65 3.44 4.56
N PRO A 430 2.56 3.15 3.81
CA PRO A 430 2.62 2.99 2.36
C PRO A 430 3.23 4.21 1.68
N GLY A 431 4.29 4.02 0.92
CA GLY A 431 5.02 5.07 0.22
C GLY A 431 6.31 4.54 -0.37
N LEU A 432 7.12 5.45 -0.93
CA LEU A 432 8.35 5.13 -1.65
C LEU A 432 9.29 4.23 -0.85
N MET A 433 9.46 4.50 0.46
CA MET A 433 10.36 3.73 1.32
C MET A 433 9.91 2.28 1.48
N LEU A 434 8.65 2.06 1.86
CA LEU A 434 8.14 0.70 2.07
C LEU A 434 8.09 -0.09 0.76
N GLU A 435 7.69 0.56 -0.36
CA GLU A 435 7.74 -0.06 -1.69
C GLU A 435 9.18 -0.44 -2.07
N SER A 436 10.15 0.44 -1.82
CA SER A 436 11.58 0.16 -2.09
C SER A 436 12.11 -1.02 -1.27
N LEU A 437 11.72 -1.13 0.00
CA LEU A 437 12.10 -2.24 0.86
C LEU A 437 11.50 -3.57 0.38
N VAL A 438 10.22 -3.57 0.01
CA VAL A 438 9.57 -4.77 -0.53
C VAL A 438 10.21 -5.21 -1.84
N GLU A 439 10.42 -4.28 -2.80
CA GLU A 439 11.08 -4.59 -4.08
C GLU A 439 12.56 -4.99 -3.89
N GLY A 440 13.24 -4.36 -2.94
CA GLY A 440 14.62 -4.68 -2.56
C GLY A 440 14.78 -6.14 -2.12
N ASN A 441 13.77 -6.72 -1.47
CA ASN A 441 13.79 -8.15 -1.11
C ASN A 441 13.86 -9.05 -2.34
N PHE A 442 13.14 -8.70 -3.40
CA PHE A 442 13.19 -9.46 -4.66
C PHE A 442 14.54 -9.29 -5.36
N LEU A 443 15.11 -8.08 -5.31
CA LEU A 443 16.43 -7.82 -5.85
C LEU A 443 17.53 -8.61 -5.09
N MET A 444 17.41 -8.79 -3.78
CA MET A 444 18.36 -9.56 -2.99
C MET A 444 18.31 -11.07 -3.28
N THR A 445 17.23 -11.62 -3.81
CA THR A 445 17.09 -13.08 -3.99
C THR A 445 18.22 -13.70 -4.82
N GLY A 446 18.54 -13.15 -5.98
CA GLY A 446 19.63 -13.65 -6.82
C GLY A 446 21.01 -13.42 -6.21
N MET A 447 21.22 -12.27 -5.54
CA MET A 447 22.49 -11.97 -4.86
C MET A 447 22.80 -12.99 -3.79
N VAL A 448 21.85 -13.29 -2.90
CA VAL A 448 22.07 -14.22 -1.80
C VAL A 448 22.26 -15.65 -2.30
N VAL A 449 21.58 -16.05 -3.38
CA VAL A 449 21.79 -17.36 -4.01
C VAL A 449 23.18 -17.42 -4.66
N TYR A 450 23.62 -16.37 -5.35
CA TYR A 450 24.97 -16.30 -5.91
C TYR A 450 26.04 -16.40 -4.83
N ILE A 451 25.91 -15.63 -3.73
CA ILE A 451 26.81 -15.71 -2.58
C ILE A 451 26.78 -17.11 -1.97
N GLY A 452 25.59 -17.69 -1.80
CA GLY A 452 25.43 -19.04 -1.27
C GLY A 452 26.11 -20.11 -2.11
N GLN A 453 26.07 -19.98 -3.44
CA GLN A 453 26.81 -20.88 -4.33
C GLN A 453 28.32 -20.74 -4.16
N THR A 454 28.84 -19.49 -4.13
CA THR A 454 30.29 -19.26 -4.01
C THR A 454 30.86 -19.67 -2.66
N LEU A 455 30.07 -19.70 -1.60
CA LEU A 455 30.49 -20.13 -0.25
C LEU A 455 30.40 -21.64 -0.03
N LEU A 456 29.56 -22.34 -0.82
CA LEU A 456 29.35 -23.78 -0.69
C LEU A 456 30.13 -24.62 -1.70
N HIS A 457 30.79 -23.98 -2.67
CA HIS A 457 31.83 -24.51 -3.56
C HIS A 457 33.22 -24.16 -3.05
#